data_dcec6730b3f9a1aed8e0e5398dbc6341
#
_entry.id   dcec6730b3f9a1aed8e0e5398dbc6341
#
_cell.length_a   1.000
_cell.length_b   1.000
_cell.length_c   1.000
_cell.angle_alpha   90.00
_cell.angle_beta   90.00
_cell.angle_gamma   90.00
#
_symmetry.space_group_name_H-M   'P 1'
#
loop_
_entity.id
_entity.type
_entity.pdbx_description
1 polymer ?
#
loop_
_entity_poly.entity_id
_entity_poly.type
_entity_poly.pdbx_seq_one_letter_code
_entity_poly.pdbx_strand_id
1 'polypeptide(L)'
;MSQPQPPLDHDQFYRELTLRNAGFISTDDQCGLREAVILIAGCGSTGGSVIELLVRSGAEHLILADNGSYELNNANRQNMVVSDVGRSKVEVFAERVRQINPYIKLELHGHGVTPDNVEAMVAQADVVVDAIDVTGRSGLEMKYLLHRVCQRQYKPVVCGYDMAAAQYIPVFDYRNPDLAVLDNQLSAEQVATLDPMQACSFLIPVECVPLEMYAELDRHLAGKDYTSQLGIAAHLFGTLATALIIDLLNGRSIREAVYVDVWELIRRRDAQAEREHQLLLEQGRQALAQWRQLPPERPDAFFLERSVKHYQAPLLTGLRSYQQFCIDRRAGIATYAIPNYQLDNNLTRQLLRFAFVHYAKVGFINPQVASSRQLHAEPLEHLAQEDVHIVLVRESDQQLLAYSTLKAPIARGKRFDDPQRPAFGVETAFGRDLYGQIAELQDLPVEQVREIGRVTKAQIGDPVLEAKAGMLLLSAYGKLLCRADSSVAAMVGDGERQVTLRNLGFFGFRPQVMPARDASIPAEHLYANRYQGREVHPFWLRLDAIDHERVAQIEGLIELEGDEFLSQLRDAKQHTPLHIGA
;
A
#
# COMPACT_ATOMS: atom_id res chain seq x y z
N MET A 1 40.46 8.59 32.12
CA MET A 1 39.80 7.31 31.80
C MET A 1 40.08 6.39 32.98
N SER A 2 39.06 6.03 33.78
CA SER A 2 39.17 5.05 34.85
C SER A 2 39.54 3.70 34.23
N GLN A 3 40.51 2.98 34.82
CA GLN A 3 40.83 1.62 34.45
C GLN A 3 39.54 0.78 34.52
N PRO A 4 39.24 -0.09 33.52
CA PRO A 4 38.11 -0.98 33.64
C PRO A 4 38.28 -1.82 34.91
N GLN A 5 37.24 -1.85 35.75
CA GLN A 5 37.19 -2.78 36.88
C GLN A 5 37.39 -4.19 36.34
N PRO A 6 38.11 -5.08 37.03
CA PRO A 6 38.20 -6.48 36.65
C PRO A 6 36.77 -7.04 36.53
N PRO A 7 36.48 -7.87 35.51
CA PRO A 7 35.15 -8.44 35.37
C PRO A 7 34.81 -9.19 36.68
N LEU A 8 33.63 -8.91 37.22
CA LEU A 8 33.05 -9.69 38.31
C LEU A 8 33.00 -11.17 37.88
N ASP A 9 33.15 -12.10 38.84
CA ASP A 9 32.83 -13.49 38.50
C ASP A 9 31.34 -13.62 38.10
N HIS A 10 31.00 -14.72 37.42
CA HIS A 10 29.66 -14.91 36.81
C HIS A 10 28.52 -14.73 37.82
N ASP A 11 28.67 -15.32 39.03
CA ASP A 11 27.61 -15.26 40.04
C ASP A 11 27.49 -13.89 40.69
N GLN A 12 28.62 -13.20 40.88
CA GLN A 12 28.62 -11.81 41.37
C GLN A 12 28.00 -10.89 40.35
N PHE A 13 28.36 -11.06 39.07
CA PHE A 13 27.76 -10.28 37.98
C PHE A 13 26.24 -10.51 37.91
N TYR A 14 25.78 -11.77 37.97
CA TYR A 14 24.37 -12.08 37.91
C TYR A 14 23.59 -11.45 39.07
N ARG A 15 24.12 -11.55 40.32
CA ARG A 15 23.50 -10.90 41.50
C ARG A 15 23.37 -9.39 41.32
N GLU A 16 24.39 -8.74 40.80
CA GLU A 16 24.35 -7.29 40.56
C GLU A 16 23.37 -6.92 39.45
N LEU A 17 23.36 -7.66 38.37
CA LEU A 17 22.42 -7.45 37.22
C LEU A 17 20.97 -7.53 37.69
N THR A 18 20.65 -8.52 38.53
CA THR A 18 19.26 -8.82 38.94
C THR A 18 18.89 -8.21 40.32
N LEU A 19 19.78 -7.46 40.95
CA LEU A 19 19.58 -6.90 42.29
C LEU A 19 18.26 -6.13 42.43
N ARG A 20 17.83 -5.41 41.39
CA ARG A 20 16.60 -4.60 41.41
C ARG A 20 15.34 -5.40 41.12
N ASN A 21 15.46 -6.68 40.76
CA ASN A 21 14.33 -7.59 40.60
C ASN A 21 13.85 -8.11 41.97
N ALA A 22 14.75 -8.14 42.96
CA ALA A 22 14.46 -8.65 44.30
C ALA A 22 13.26 -7.94 44.93
N GLY A 23 12.32 -8.72 45.45
CA GLY A 23 11.05 -8.23 46.00
C GLY A 23 9.88 -8.25 45.03
N PHE A 24 10.14 -8.30 43.72
CA PHE A 24 9.11 -8.48 42.66
C PHE A 24 9.21 -9.85 42.01
N ILE A 25 10.41 -10.36 41.76
CA ILE A 25 10.68 -11.71 41.29
C ILE A 25 11.27 -12.49 42.47
N SER A 26 10.71 -13.64 42.81
CA SER A 26 11.25 -14.48 43.88
C SER A 26 12.61 -15.07 43.49
N THR A 27 13.39 -15.55 44.48
CA THR A 27 14.67 -16.20 44.20
C THR A 27 14.50 -17.43 43.31
N ASP A 28 13.44 -18.22 43.54
CA ASP A 28 13.16 -19.44 42.77
C ASP A 28 12.77 -19.08 41.34
N ASP A 29 11.92 -18.06 41.14
CA ASP A 29 11.54 -17.57 39.81
C ASP A 29 12.76 -17.02 39.04
N GLN A 30 13.66 -16.33 39.76
CA GLN A 30 14.87 -15.79 39.16
C GLN A 30 15.85 -16.91 38.74
N CYS A 31 15.94 -17.98 39.54
CA CYS A 31 16.68 -19.18 39.16
C CYS A 31 16.07 -19.89 37.96
N GLY A 32 14.75 -20.06 37.95
CA GLY A 32 14.02 -20.64 36.82
C GLY A 32 14.27 -19.88 35.52
N LEU A 33 14.24 -18.53 35.55
CA LEU A 33 14.53 -17.71 34.36
C LEU A 33 16.00 -17.81 33.92
N ARG A 34 16.95 -17.90 34.89
CA ARG A 34 18.38 -18.04 34.59
C ARG A 34 18.72 -19.32 33.86
N GLU A 35 18.07 -20.44 34.25
CA GLU A 35 18.35 -21.78 33.76
C GLU A 35 17.61 -22.09 32.46
N ALA A 36 16.47 -21.44 32.25
CA ALA A 36 15.60 -21.70 31.10
C ALA A 36 16.26 -21.36 29.76
N VAL A 37 16.08 -22.25 28.78
CA VAL A 37 16.43 -22.02 27.37
C VAL A 37 15.23 -21.42 26.63
N ILE A 38 15.34 -20.22 26.11
CA ILE A 38 14.27 -19.49 25.43
C ILE A 38 14.58 -19.39 23.94
N LEU A 39 13.73 -20.01 23.11
CA LEU A 39 13.80 -19.88 21.65
C LEU A 39 13.02 -18.64 21.19
N ILE A 40 13.69 -17.75 20.46
CA ILE A 40 13.07 -16.60 19.80
C ILE A 40 13.05 -16.87 18.30
N ALA A 41 11.89 -17.20 17.76
CA ALA A 41 11.66 -17.42 16.34
C ALA A 41 11.18 -16.13 15.68
N GLY A 42 12.06 -15.42 14.98
CA GLY A 42 11.89 -14.07 14.46
C GLY A 42 12.48 -13.02 15.39
N CYS A 43 13.51 -12.28 14.94
CA CYS A 43 14.16 -11.21 15.67
C CYS A 43 13.81 -9.82 15.10
N GLY A 44 12.60 -9.67 14.52
CA GLY A 44 12.09 -8.41 13.96
C GLY A 44 11.57 -7.45 15.04
N SER A 45 10.43 -6.78 14.76
CA SER A 45 9.80 -5.83 15.69
C SER A 45 9.32 -6.55 16.96
N THR A 46 8.53 -7.58 16.81
CA THR A 46 7.94 -8.34 17.91
C THR A 46 9.00 -9.08 18.72
N GLY A 47 9.70 -10.04 18.11
CA GLY A 47 10.71 -10.85 18.84
C GLY A 47 11.91 -10.04 19.30
N GLY A 48 12.38 -9.07 18.50
CA GLY A 48 13.49 -8.20 18.90
C GLY A 48 13.20 -7.38 20.14
N SER A 49 11.94 -7.02 20.39
CA SER A 49 11.54 -6.22 21.56
C SER A 49 11.67 -6.99 22.89
N VAL A 50 11.54 -8.32 22.86
CA VAL A 50 11.58 -9.17 24.06
C VAL A 50 13.01 -9.60 24.43
N ILE A 51 13.92 -9.70 23.45
CA ILE A 51 15.28 -10.24 23.64
C ILE A 51 16.04 -9.52 24.74
N GLU A 52 16.19 -8.19 24.62
CA GLU A 52 16.95 -7.40 25.60
C GLU A 52 16.27 -7.38 26.97
N LEU A 53 14.94 -7.35 27.03
CA LEU A 53 14.21 -7.35 28.29
C LEU A 53 14.38 -8.67 29.06
N LEU A 54 14.37 -9.79 28.37
CA LEU A 54 14.65 -11.11 28.98
C LEU A 54 16.05 -11.12 29.58
N VAL A 55 17.06 -10.69 28.83
CA VAL A 55 18.46 -10.66 29.32
C VAL A 55 18.62 -9.70 30.51
N ARG A 56 18.02 -8.52 30.47
CA ARG A 56 18.01 -7.55 31.58
C ARG A 56 17.26 -8.08 32.80
N SER A 57 16.27 -8.94 32.60
CA SER A 57 15.54 -9.63 33.69
C SER A 57 16.31 -10.82 34.26
N GLY A 58 17.39 -11.28 33.60
CA GLY A 58 18.26 -12.34 34.08
C GLY A 58 18.20 -13.65 33.29
N ALA A 59 17.60 -13.68 32.10
CA ALA A 59 17.72 -14.83 31.20
C ALA A 59 19.18 -14.96 30.70
N GLU A 60 19.73 -16.18 30.72
CA GLU A 60 21.13 -16.44 30.32
C GLU A 60 21.26 -17.44 29.15
N HIS A 61 20.17 -18.01 28.64
CA HIS A 61 20.23 -18.98 27.55
C HIS A 61 19.19 -18.63 26.46
N LEU A 62 19.65 -18.15 25.31
CA LEU A 62 18.77 -17.83 24.19
C LEU A 62 19.16 -18.58 22.92
N ILE A 63 18.15 -19.06 22.18
CA ILE A 63 18.28 -19.52 20.79
C ILE A 63 17.61 -18.44 19.94
N LEU A 64 18.36 -17.81 19.02
CA LEU A 64 17.86 -16.75 18.14
C LEU A 64 17.80 -17.25 16.70
N ALA A 65 16.60 -17.20 16.09
CA ALA A 65 16.39 -17.66 14.72
C ALA A 65 15.73 -16.55 13.88
N ASP A 66 16.46 -15.99 12.91
CA ASP A 66 15.98 -14.99 11.95
C ASP A 66 16.85 -15.00 10.71
N ASN A 67 16.24 -14.92 9.51
CA ASN A 67 16.97 -14.90 8.23
C ASN A 67 17.11 -13.49 7.63
N GLY A 68 16.60 -12.47 8.31
CA GLY A 68 16.57 -11.08 7.83
C GLY A 68 17.81 -10.28 8.18
N SER A 69 18.07 -9.27 7.35
CA SER A 69 18.99 -8.18 7.65
C SER A 69 18.20 -6.90 7.96
N TYR A 70 18.82 -5.96 8.67
CA TYR A 70 18.20 -4.68 8.97
C TYR A 70 18.12 -3.78 7.73
N GLU A 71 16.98 -3.15 7.55
CA GLU A 71 16.74 -2.08 6.59
C GLU A 71 16.48 -0.76 7.31
N LEU A 72 16.72 0.37 6.67
CA LEU A 72 16.53 1.69 7.28
C LEU A 72 15.09 1.90 7.80
N ASN A 73 14.09 1.38 7.06
CA ASN A 73 12.69 1.47 7.46
C ASN A 73 12.35 0.65 8.72
N ASN A 74 13.23 -0.23 9.16
CA ASN A 74 13.05 -0.98 10.41
C ASN A 74 13.29 -0.13 11.65
N ALA A 75 14.04 0.98 11.53
CA ALA A 75 14.43 1.82 12.66
C ALA A 75 13.25 2.48 13.40
N ASN A 76 12.06 2.56 12.76
CA ASN A 76 10.86 3.08 13.40
C ASN A 76 10.28 2.16 14.49
N ARG A 77 10.63 0.86 14.50
CA ARG A 77 9.98 -0.15 15.36
C ARG A 77 10.88 -1.29 15.84
N GLN A 78 12.04 -1.50 15.26
CA GLN A 78 12.98 -2.56 15.64
C GLN A 78 14.15 -1.96 16.42
N ASN A 79 14.72 -2.73 17.35
CA ASN A 79 15.86 -2.33 18.16
C ASN A 79 17.14 -2.33 17.32
N MET A 80 17.33 -1.29 16.52
CA MET A 80 18.49 -1.10 15.67
C MET A 80 18.95 0.37 15.65
N VAL A 81 20.15 0.59 15.18
CA VAL A 81 20.70 1.92 14.87
C VAL A 81 21.17 1.97 13.42
N VAL A 82 21.43 3.16 12.89
CA VAL A 82 21.77 3.34 11.45
C VAL A 82 22.96 2.49 11.00
N SER A 83 23.95 2.28 11.89
CA SER A 83 25.11 1.41 11.59
C SER A 83 24.78 -0.08 11.47
N ASP A 84 23.58 -0.50 11.83
CA ASP A 84 23.15 -1.90 11.73
C ASP A 84 22.52 -2.21 10.37
N VAL A 85 22.23 -1.20 9.55
CA VAL A 85 21.63 -1.39 8.21
C VAL A 85 22.51 -2.33 7.37
N GLY A 86 21.87 -3.36 6.81
CA GLY A 86 22.52 -4.41 6.02
C GLY A 86 23.11 -5.56 6.83
N ARG A 87 23.15 -5.47 8.17
CA ARG A 87 23.67 -6.51 9.05
C ARG A 87 22.57 -7.53 9.41
N SER A 88 22.99 -8.78 9.66
CA SER A 88 22.12 -9.85 10.15
C SER A 88 21.50 -9.48 11.50
N LYS A 89 20.18 -9.67 11.65
CA LYS A 89 19.45 -9.37 12.88
C LYS A 89 19.95 -10.21 14.06
N VAL A 90 20.18 -11.51 13.86
CA VAL A 90 20.67 -12.39 14.94
C VAL A 90 22.07 -12.03 15.40
N GLU A 91 22.95 -11.59 14.48
CA GLU A 91 24.31 -11.16 14.84
C GLU A 91 24.30 -9.85 15.62
N VAL A 92 23.52 -8.87 15.20
CA VAL A 92 23.39 -7.59 15.91
C VAL A 92 22.84 -7.82 17.31
N PHE A 93 21.78 -8.64 17.47
CA PHE A 93 21.29 -8.98 18.82
C PHE A 93 22.31 -9.72 19.65
N ALA A 94 23.04 -10.67 19.08
CA ALA A 94 24.10 -11.37 19.79
C ALA A 94 25.18 -10.42 20.34
N GLU A 95 25.58 -9.42 19.58
CA GLU A 95 26.53 -8.38 20.06
C GLU A 95 25.91 -7.55 21.18
N ARG A 96 24.66 -7.11 21.03
CA ARG A 96 23.98 -6.24 22.01
C ARG A 96 23.75 -6.95 23.34
N VAL A 97 23.25 -8.18 23.32
CA VAL A 97 22.97 -8.92 24.55
C VAL A 97 24.26 -9.32 25.28
N ARG A 98 25.38 -9.58 24.56
CA ARG A 98 26.69 -9.79 25.17
C ARG A 98 27.22 -8.51 25.86
N GLN A 99 26.82 -7.34 25.39
CA GLN A 99 27.15 -6.08 26.07
C GLN A 99 26.29 -5.85 27.33
N ILE A 100 25.10 -6.48 27.41
CA ILE A 100 24.25 -6.45 28.61
C ILE A 100 24.72 -7.51 29.60
N ASN A 101 24.88 -8.76 29.16
CA ASN A 101 25.37 -9.88 29.94
C ASN A 101 26.48 -10.64 29.19
N PRO A 102 27.78 -10.48 29.57
CA PRO A 102 28.88 -11.15 28.89
C PRO A 102 28.88 -12.68 29.08
N TYR A 103 28.13 -13.22 30.03
CA TYR A 103 28.04 -14.64 30.34
C TYR A 103 26.87 -15.34 29.61
N ILE A 104 26.10 -14.62 28.81
CA ILE A 104 24.95 -15.18 28.10
C ILE A 104 25.38 -16.28 27.12
N LYS A 105 24.64 -17.36 27.09
CA LYS A 105 24.78 -18.45 26.14
C LYS A 105 23.83 -18.25 24.98
N LEU A 106 24.37 -18.24 23.78
CA LEU A 106 23.62 -17.94 22.56
C LEU A 106 23.84 -19.05 21.54
N GLU A 107 22.73 -19.53 20.97
CA GLU A 107 22.72 -20.30 19.74
C GLU A 107 22.08 -19.44 18.63
N LEU A 108 22.73 -19.31 17.48
CA LEU A 108 22.31 -18.40 16.41
C LEU A 108 21.97 -19.16 15.14
N HIS A 109 20.76 -18.97 14.64
CA HIS A 109 20.26 -19.55 13.41
C HIS A 109 19.96 -18.44 12.39
N GLY A 110 20.98 -18.03 11.62
CA GLY A 110 20.89 -16.96 10.62
C GLY A 110 20.06 -17.31 9.38
N HIS A 111 19.58 -18.55 9.25
CA HIS A 111 18.61 -18.96 8.22
C HIS A 111 17.17 -18.97 8.71
N GLY A 112 16.95 -18.52 9.96
CA GLY A 112 15.63 -18.55 10.59
C GLY A 112 15.18 -19.97 10.95
N VAL A 113 13.86 -20.11 11.15
CA VAL A 113 13.23 -21.43 11.34
C VAL A 113 13.10 -22.12 9.98
N THR A 114 13.57 -23.36 9.90
CA THR A 114 13.51 -24.20 8.70
C THR A 114 13.06 -25.61 9.04
N PRO A 115 12.58 -26.41 8.07
CA PRO A 115 12.28 -27.83 8.31
C PRO A 115 13.43 -28.64 8.88
N ASP A 116 14.69 -28.26 8.55
CA ASP A 116 15.89 -29.00 8.96
C ASP A 116 16.34 -28.69 10.38
N ASN A 117 16.00 -27.51 10.96
CA ASN A 117 16.51 -27.08 12.27
C ASN A 117 15.44 -27.00 13.37
N VAL A 118 14.15 -26.88 13.01
CA VAL A 118 13.07 -26.60 13.96
C VAL A 118 12.95 -27.65 15.07
N GLU A 119 13.12 -28.93 14.73
CA GLU A 119 13.05 -30.04 15.70
C GLU A 119 14.10 -29.91 16.79
N ALA A 120 15.34 -29.64 16.40
CA ALA A 120 16.47 -29.56 17.32
C ALA A 120 16.39 -28.31 18.22
N MET A 121 15.98 -27.17 17.64
CA MET A 121 15.79 -25.93 18.41
C MET A 121 14.68 -26.05 19.44
N VAL A 122 13.52 -26.58 19.05
CA VAL A 122 12.38 -26.75 19.95
C VAL A 122 12.69 -27.78 21.04
N ALA A 123 13.43 -28.85 20.73
CA ALA A 123 13.82 -29.86 21.72
C ALA A 123 14.63 -29.26 22.88
N GLN A 124 15.48 -28.30 22.62
CA GLN A 124 16.31 -27.61 23.62
C GLN A 124 15.54 -26.56 24.43
N ALA A 125 14.50 -25.96 23.83
CA ALA A 125 13.80 -24.84 24.44
C ALA A 125 12.85 -25.28 25.57
N ASP A 126 12.75 -24.49 26.63
CA ASP A 126 11.74 -24.60 27.68
C ASP A 126 10.49 -23.78 27.33
N VAL A 127 10.67 -22.68 26.64
CA VAL A 127 9.59 -21.82 26.10
C VAL A 127 9.99 -21.27 24.74
N VAL A 128 9.01 -21.08 23.86
CA VAL A 128 9.21 -20.54 22.51
C VAL A 128 8.47 -19.21 22.40
N VAL A 129 9.14 -18.20 21.86
CA VAL A 129 8.54 -16.95 21.41
C VAL A 129 8.38 -17.03 19.91
N ASP A 130 7.14 -17.03 19.43
CA ASP A 130 6.83 -17.03 18.01
C ASP A 130 6.54 -15.60 17.54
N ALA A 131 7.51 -15.03 16.87
CA ALA A 131 7.47 -13.71 16.24
C ALA A 131 7.77 -13.80 14.72
N ILE A 132 7.46 -14.95 14.11
CA ILE A 132 7.63 -15.16 12.67
C ILE A 132 6.65 -14.25 11.92
N ASP A 133 7.15 -13.54 10.92
CA ASP A 133 6.34 -12.68 10.05
C ASP A 133 5.41 -13.53 9.16
N VAL A 134 4.11 -13.32 9.31
CA VAL A 134 3.05 -14.05 8.61
C VAL A 134 2.48 -13.30 7.39
N THR A 135 3.05 -12.16 7.02
CA THR A 135 2.60 -11.38 5.85
C THR A 135 2.95 -12.05 4.52
N GLY A 136 3.86 -13.02 4.54
CA GLY A 136 4.25 -13.84 3.40
C GLY A 136 3.98 -15.34 3.58
N ARG A 137 3.82 -16.07 2.46
CA ARG A 137 3.54 -17.52 2.44
C ARG A 137 4.56 -18.31 3.24
N SER A 138 5.85 -18.11 2.97
CA SER A 138 6.92 -18.84 3.64
C SER A 138 6.91 -18.65 5.17
N GLY A 139 6.65 -17.42 5.64
CA GLY A 139 6.55 -17.15 7.08
C GLY A 139 5.36 -17.87 7.71
N LEU A 140 4.20 -17.86 7.06
CA LEU A 140 3.01 -18.56 7.52
C LEU A 140 3.22 -20.09 7.62
N GLU A 141 3.86 -20.68 6.63
CA GLU A 141 4.22 -22.11 6.62
C GLU A 141 5.19 -22.46 7.76
N MET A 142 6.21 -21.62 7.98
CA MET A 142 7.18 -21.84 9.04
C MET A 142 6.56 -21.64 10.43
N LYS A 143 5.66 -20.68 10.61
CA LYS A 143 4.87 -20.53 11.84
C LYS A 143 4.05 -21.78 12.13
N TYR A 144 3.30 -22.28 11.17
CA TYR A 144 2.51 -23.49 11.34
C TYR A 144 3.39 -24.71 11.66
N LEU A 145 4.53 -24.85 10.99
CA LEU A 145 5.52 -25.90 11.27
C LEU A 145 6.07 -25.79 12.70
N LEU A 146 6.46 -24.59 13.13
CA LEU A 146 6.96 -24.36 14.50
C LEU A 146 5.93 -24.80 15.54
N HIS A 147 4.68 -24.36 15.41
CA HIS A 147 3.59 -24.73 16.34
C HIS A 147 3.31 -26.23 16.34
N ARG A 148 3.35 -26.88 15.17
CA ARG A 148 3.19 -28.35 15.06
C ARG A 148 4.31 -29.10 15.78
N VAL A 149 5.55 -28.59 15.71
CA VAL A 149 6.68 -29.21 16.43
C VAL A 149 6.58 -28.95 17.91
N CYS A 150 6.24 -27.72 18.34
CA CYS A 150 6.04 -27.37 19.74
C CYS A 150 4.93 -28.21 20.39
N GLN A 151 3.79 -28.42 19.70
CA GLN A 151 2.73 -29.28 20.19
C GLN A 151 3.21 -30.70 20.39
N ARG A 152 3.90 -31.27 19.41
CA ARG A 152 4.41 -32.66 19.50
C ARG A 152 5.44 -32.87 20.60
N GLN A 153 6.22 -31.79 20.89
CA GLN A 153 7.27 -31.81 21.93
C GLN A 153 6.81 -31.19 23.26
N TYR A 154 5.51 -30.87 23.39
CA TYR A 154 4.91 -30.32 24.62
C TYR A 154 5.57 -29.02 25.09
N LYS A 155 5.96 -28.13 24.16
CA LYS A 155 6.60 -26.85 24.46
C LYS A 155 5.59 -25.72 24.40
N PRO A 156 5.54 -24.83 25.44
CA PRO A 156 4.66 -23.68 25.42
C PRO A 156 5.19 -22.60 24.45
N VAL A 157 4.25 -21.90 23.80
CA VAL A 157 4.54 -20.85 22.83
C VAL A 157 3.85 -19.56 23.24
N VAL A 158 4.59 -18.45 23.30
CA VAL A 158 4.08 -17.09 23.43
C VAL A 158 4.18 -16.42 22.06
N CYS A 159 3.06 -16.03 21.49
CA CYS A 159 3.00 -15.44 20.16
C CYS A 159 2.56 -13.97 20.23
N GLY A 160 2.99 -13.13 19.30
CA GLY A 160 2.63 -11.71 19.26
C GLY A 160 2.13 -11.24 17.90
N TYR A 161 1.09 -10.38 17.93
CA TYR A 161 0.53 -9.73 16.75
C TYR A 161 0.47 -8.22 16.96
N ASP A 162 1.39 -7.51 16.30
CA ASP A 162 1.50 -6.05 16.34
C ASP A 162 0.42 -5.42 15.44
N MET A 163 -0.49 -4.61 16.01
CA MET A 163 -1.59 -3.99 15.29
C MET A 163 -1.74 -2.52 15.69
N ALA A 164 -1.32 -1.60 14.85
CA ALA A 164 -1.35 -0.16 15.17
C ALA A 164 -0.67 0.15 16.52
N ALA A 165 -1.40 0.60 17.53
CA ALA A 165 -0.91 0.77 18.91
C ALA A 165 -1.43 -0.34 19.85
N ALA A 166 -1.90 -1.44 19.30
CA ALA A 166 -2.44 -2.57 20.05
C ALA A 166 -1.56 -3.82 19.89
N GLN A 167 -1.64 -4.69 20.87
CA GLN A 167 -0.95 -5.97 20.91
C GLN A 167 -1.92 -7.07 21.30
N TYR A 168 -1.97 -8.13 20.50
CA TYR A 168 -2.64 -9.38 20.84
C TYR A 168 -1.60 -10.48 21.06
N ILE A 169 -1.62 -11.13 22.22
CA ILE A 169 -0.63 -12.13 22.65
C ILE A 169 -1.35 -13.40 23.05
N PRO A 170 -1.60 -14.34 22.14
CA PRO A 170 -2.04 -15.68 22.52
C PRO A 170 -0.88 -16.48 23.11
N VAL A 171 -1.20 -17.33 24.10
CA VAL A 171 -0.28 -18.29 24.70
C VAL A 171 -0.80 -19.69 24.40
N PHE A 172 -0.02 -20.45 23.67
CA PHE A 172 -0.34 -21.86 23.34
C PHE A 172 0.47 -22.76 24.27
N ASP A 173 -0.11 -23.11 25.42
CA ASP A 173 0.55 -24.02 26.35
C ASP A 173 0.37 -25.48 25.94
N TYR A 174 1.18 -25.93 24.99
CA TYR A 174 1.15 -27.29 24.46
C TYR A 174 1.59 -28.38 25.49
N ARG A 175 1.92 -28.02 26.72
CA ARG A 175 2.00 -29.01 27.82
C ARG A 175 0.64 -29.61 28.09
N ASN A 176 -0.44 -28.93 27.75
CA ASN A 176 -1.77 -29.49 27.61
C ASN A 176 -1.88 -30.29 26.30
N PRO A 177 -1.94 -31.64 26.35
CA PRO A 177 -1.99 -32.45 25.13
C PRO A 177 -3.28 -32.32 24.31
N ASP A 178 -4.34 -31.76 24.90
CA ASP A 178 -5.62 -31.58 24.24
C ASP A 178 -5.64 -30.28 23.38
N LEU A 179 -4.65 -29.40 23.54
CA LEU A 179 -4.57 -28.18 22.76
C LEU A 179 -4.08 -28.48 21.34
N ALA A 180 -4.93 -28.23 20.38
CA ALA A 180 -4.59 -28.39 18.95
C ALA A 180 -3.57 -27.35 18.46
N VAL A 181 -2.91 -27.66 17.32
CA VAL A 181 -2.00 -26.70 16.66
C VAL A 181 -2.75 -25.41 16.37
N LEU A 182 -2.20 -24.29 16.85
CA LEU A 182 -2.81 -22.95 16.75
C LEU A 182 -4.27 -22.93 17.26
N ASP A 183 -4.61 -23.78 18.20
CA ASP A 183 -5.98 -23.93 18.74
C ASP A 183 -7.05 -24.11 17.64
N ASN A 184 -6.74 -24.84 16.58
CA ASN A 184 -7.58 -25.02 15.39
C ASN A 184 -7.98 -23.71 14.67
N GLN A 185 -7.36 -22.58 14.96
CA GLN A 185 -7.67 -21.32 14.29
C GLN A 185 -7.28 -21.35 12.80
N LEU A 186 -6.30 -22.17 12.43
CA LEU A 186 -5.81 -22.29 11.06
C LEU A 186 -5.38 -23.73 10.78
N SER A 187 -5.93 -24.34 9.73
CA SER A 187 -5.58 -25.71 9.30
C SER A 187 -4.38 -25.71 8.34
N ALA A 188 -3.73 -26.86 8.18
CA ALA A 188 -2.65 -27.06 7.21
C ALA A 188 -3.10 -26.77 5.76
N GLU A 189 -4.36 -27.11 5.42
CA GLU A 189 -4.94 -26.83 4.12
C GLU A 189 -5.13 -25.32 3.90
N GLN A 190 -5.63 -24.61 4.91
CA GLN A 190 -5.76 -23.16 4.86
C GLN A 190 -4.39 -22.46 4.73
N VAL A 191 -3.37 -22.92 5.44
CA VAL A 191 -1.99 -22.44 5.29
C VAL A 191 -1.50 -22.59 3.86
N ALA A 192 -1.81 -23.71 3.20
CA ALA A 192 -1.36 -23.99 1.85
C ALA A 192 -2.14 -23.22 0.76
N THR A 193 -3.42 -22.91 0.99
CA THR A 193 -4.35 -22.46 -0.06
C THR A 193 -4.79 -21.01 0.07
N LEU A 194 -5.00 -20.49 1.30
CA LEU A 194 -5.48 -19.13 1.51
C LEU A 194 -4.39 -18.09 1.17
N ASP A 195 -4.82 -16.90 0.79
CA ASP A 195 -3.93 -15.74 0.80
C ASP A 195 -3.30 -15.54 2.19
N PRO A 196 -1.99 -15.19 2.30
CA PRO A 196 -1.33 -15.07 3.61
C PRO A 196 -2.01 -14.09 4.57
N MET A 197 -2.50 -12.94 4.08
CA MET A 197 -3.21 -11.97 4.92
C MET A 197 -4.58 -12.49 5.36
N GLN A 198 -5.28 -13.21 4.49
CA GLN A 198 -6.53 -13.89 4.86
C GLN A 198 -6.27 -14.96 5.92
N ALA A 199 -5.26 -15.79 5.73
CA ALA A 199 -4.85 -16.81 6.70
C ALA A 199 -4.47 -16.18 8.06
N CYS A 200 -3.65 -15.12 8.04
CA CYS A 200 -3.27 -14.39 9.25
C CYS A 200 -4.49 -13.84 10.00
N SER A 201 -5.53 -13.43 9.29
CA SER A 201 -6.75 -12.90 9.92
C SER A 201 -7.44 -13.92 10.84
N PHE A 202 -7.31 -15.22 10.60
CA PHE A 202 -7.89 -16.27 11.47
C PHE A 202 -7.16 -16.39 12.80
N LEU A 203 -5.89 -15.96 12.87
CA LEU A 203 -5.06 -16.06 14.08
C LEU A 203 -5.38 -14.98 15.12
N ILE A 204 -6.21 -13.99 14.76
CA ILE A 204 -6.55 -12.86 15.64
C ILE A 204 -8.08 -12.82 15.80
N PRO A 205 -8.63 -12.92 17.02
CA PRO A 205 -10.05 -12.73 17.24
C PRO A 205 -10.52 -11.36 16.72
N VAL A 206 -11.70 -11.30 16.11
CA VAL A 206 -12.23 -10.05 15.53
C VAL A 206 -12.40 -8.94 16.55
N GLU A 207 -12.63 -9.31 17.82
CA GLU A 207 -12.76 -8.42 18.96
C GLU A 207 -11.44 -7.74 19.33
N CYS A 208 -10.31 -8.38 18.99
CA CYS A 208 -8.94 -7.91 19.25
C CYS A 208 -8.35 -7.13 18.08
N VAL A 209 -9.11 -6.83 17.03
CA VAL A 209 -8.64 -6.02 15.91
C VAL A 209 -9.02 -4.57 16.13
N PRO A 210 -8.06 -3.63 16.33
CA PRO A 210 -8.35 -2.23 16.55
C PRO A 210 -8.86 -1.54 15.26
N LEU A 211 -9.58 -0.44 15.41
CA LEU A 211 -10.21 0.28 14.30
C LEU A 211 -9.21 0.66 13.19
N GLU A 212 -8.03 1.09 13.58
CA GLU A 212 -6.96 1.50 12.66
C GLU A 212 -6.51 0.38 11.72
N MET A 213 -6.62 -0.88 12.14
CA MET A 213 -6.29 -2.03 11.30
C MET A 213 -7.29 -2.27 10.18
N TYR A 214 -8.57 -1.95 10.40
CA TYR A 214 -9.54 -2.01 9.29
C TYR A 214 -9.24 -0.98 8.22
N ALA A 215 -8.87 0.25 8.63
CA ALA A 215 -8.41 1.27 7.69
C ALA A 215 -7.05 0.91 7.04
N GLU A 216 -6.17 0.21 7.76
CA GLU A 216 -4.91 -0.29 7.20
C GLU A 216 -5.15 -1.43 6.22
N LEU A 217 -6.06 -2.35 6.52
CA LEU A 217 -6.49 -3.38 5.60
C LEU A 217 -7.06 -2.77 4.33
N ASP A 218 -7.96 -1.80 4.42
CA ASP A 218 -8.50 -1.10 3.25
C ASP A 218 -7.38 -0.44 2.41
N ARG A 219 -6.35 0.13 3.04
CA ARG A 219 -5.17 0.69 2.34
C ARG A 219 -4.31 -0.40 1.70
N HIS A 220 -4.10 -1.52 2.37
CA HIS A 220 -3.39 -2.66 1.82
C HIS A 220 -4.14 -3.23 0.62
N LEU A 221 -5.44 -3.49 0.76
CA LEU A 221 -6.34 -3.91 -0.32
C LEU A 221 -6.42 -2.88 -1.46
N ALA A 222 -6.11 -1.66 -1.15
CA ALA A 222 -5.96 -0.56 -2.09
C ALA A 222 -4.54 -0.43 -2.66
N GLY A 223 -3.59 -1.34 -2.34
CA GLY A 223 -2.27 -1.44 -2.93
C GLY A 223 -1.15 -0.73 -2.24
N LYS A 224 -1.34 -0.48 -1.01
CA LYS A 224 -0.20 -0.20 -0.18
C LYS A 224 0.65 -1.47 -0.08
N ASP A 225 1.85 -1.42 -0.58
CA ASP A 225 2.79 -2.54 -0.72
C ASP A 225 3.54 -2.91 0.60
N TYR A 226 3.19 -2.25 1.70
CA TYR A 226 3.73 -2.53 3.03
C TYR A 226 2.64 -2.39 4.10
N THR A 227 2.76 -3.15 5.19
CA THR A 227 1.90 -3.00 6.37
C THR A 227 2.47 -1.95 7.31
N SER A 228 1.64 -0.98 7.73
CA SER A 228 2.03 0.00 8.75
C SER A 228 2.25 -0.68 10.09
N GLN A 229 3.37 -0.38 10.74
CA GLN A 229 3.74 -0.88 12.06
C GLN A 229 4.27 0.26 12.92
N LEU A 230 3.98 0.19 14.21
CA LEU A 230 4.45 1.16 15.20
C LEU A 230 5.33 0.47 16.25
N GLY A 231 6.40 1.13 16.67
CA GLY A 231 7.24 0.67 17.77
C GLY A 231 6.46 0.53 19.08
N ILE A 232 5.33 1.24 19.24
CA ILE A 232 4.46 1.12 20.43
C ILE A 232 3.98 -0.32 20.61
N ALA A 233 3.43 -0.95 19.57
CA ALA A 233 2.94 -2.32 19.63
C ALA A 233 4.08 -3.31 19.91
N ALA A 234 5.21 -3.17 19.22
CA ALA A 234 6.38 -4.02 19.42
C ALA A 234 6.92 -3.97 20.85
N HIS A 235 7.10 -2.76 21.43
CA HIS A 235 7.60 -2.62 22.80
C HIS A 235 6.60 -3.09 23.84
N LEU A 236 5.30 -2.96 23.56
CA LEU A 236 4.25 -3.51 24.41
C LEU A 236 4.34 -5.05 24.46
N PHE A 237 4.58 -5.70 23.32
CA PHE A 237 4.87 -7.13 23.27
C PHE A 237 6.07 -7.49 24.16
N GLY A 238 7.20 -6.83 23.97
CA GLY A 238 8.41 -7.10 24.76
C GLY A 238 8.14 -7.07 26.26
N THR A 239 7.40 -6.08 26.73
CA THR A 239 7.04 -5.93 28.15
C THR A 239 6.13 -7.05 28.64
N LEU A 240 5.03 -7.31 27.94
CA LEU A 240 4.03 -8.30 28.36
C LEU A 240 4.55 -9.72 28.20
N ALA A 241 5.21 -10.04 27.10
CA ALA A 241 5.77 -11.37 26.84
C ALA A 241 6.85 -11.74 27.86
N THR A 242 7.71 -10.79 28.25
CA THR A 242 8.71 -11.05 29.31
C THR A 242 8.04 -11.46 30.61
N ALA A 243 6.98 -10.77 31.04
CA ALA A 243 6.24 -11.13 32.24
C ALA A 243 5.54 -12.50 32.11
N LEU A 244 4.87 -12.75 30.97
CA LEU A 244 4.24 -14.05 30.70
C LEU A 244 5.23 -15.20 30.69
N ILE A 245 6.42 -15.02 30.12
CA ILE A 245 7.48 -16.03 30.08
C ILE A 245 7.97 -16.37 31.49
N ILE A 246 8.21 -15.36 32.33
CA ILE A 246 8.62 -15.56 33.73
C ILE A 246 7.57 -16.38 34.47
N ASP A 247 6.29 -16.02 34.37
CA ASP A 247 5.20 -16.72 35.03
C ASP A 247 5.00 -18.15 34.48
N LEU A 248 5.10 -18.32 33.17
CA LEU A 248 4.95 -19.59 32.47
C LEU A 248 6.05 -20.60 32.84
N LEU A 249 7.30 -20.14 32.92
CA LEU A 249 8.44 -20.95 33.36
C LEU A 249 8.31 -21.42 34.81
N ASN A 250 7.68 -20.61 35.65
CA ASN A 250 7.51 -20.88 37.07
C ASN A 250 6.15 -21.54 37.40
N GLY A 251 5.44 -22.03 36.39
CA GLY A 251 4.22 -22.81 36.54
C GLY A 251 3.01 -22.04 37.06
N ARG A 252 3.03 -20.70 36.97
CA ARG A 252 1.88 -19.89 37.36
C ARG A 252 0.75 -20.02 36.35
N SER A 253 -0.48 -19.93 36.82
CA SER A 253 -1.64 -19.85 35.95
C SER A 253 -1.67 -18.47 35.28
N ILE A 254 -1.59 -18.46 33.96
CA ILE A 254 -1.64 -17.24 33.13
C ILE A 254 -2.88 -17.26 32.23
N ARG A 255 -3.21 -16.11 31.65
CA ARG A 255 -4.27 -16.02 30.65
C ARG A 255 -3.84 -16.70 29.36
N GLU A 256 -4.77 -17.36 28.69
CA GLU A 256 -4.57 -17.97 27.36
C GLU A 256 -4.31 -16.91 26.28
N ALA A 257 -4.79 -15.69 26.48
CA ALA A 257 -4.49 -14.55 25.62
C ALA A 257 -4.54 -13.23 26.38
N VAL A 258 -3.73 -12.28 25.94
CA VAL A 258 -3.71 -10.89 26.42
C VAL A 258 -3.93 -9.95 25.22
N TYR A 259 -4.86 -9.01 25.35
CA TYR A 259 -5.08 -7.93 24.40
C TYR A 259 -4.96 -6.59 25.10
N VAL A 260 -4.16 -5.69 24.54
CA VAL A 260 -4.02 -4.32 25.01
C VAL A 260 -3.99 -3.37 23.84
N ASP A 261 -4.87 -2.39 23.84
CA ASP A 261 -4.86 -1.27 22.92
C ASP A 261 -4.49 0.01 23.70
N VAL A 262 -3.31 0.53 23.43
CA VAL A 262 -2.80 1.73 24.11
C VAL A 262 -3.65 2.96 23.81
N TRP A 263 -4.14 3.09 22.58
CA TRP A 263 -4.97 4.23 22.22
C TRP A 263 -6.33 4.21 22.89
N GLU A 264 -6.94 3.03 23.08
CA GLU A 264 -8.15 2.90 23.88
C GLU A 264 -7.94 3.27 25.35
N LEU A 265 -6.74 2.99 25.90
CA LEU A 265 -6.43 3.32 27.29
C LEU A 265 -6.21 4.83 27.51
N ILE A 266 -5.70 5.57 26.51
CA ILE A 266 -5.26 6.96 26.70
C ILE A 266 -6.17 8.00 26.04
N ARG A 267 -6.91 7.64 24.99
CA ARG A 267 -7.77 8.56 24.26
C ARG A 267 -9.12 8.71 24.96
N ARG A 268 -9.62 9.94 25.00
CA ARG A 268 -10.96 10.26 25.48
C ARG A 268 -11.84 10.58 24.28
N ARG A 269 -13.06 10.04 24.27
CA ARG A 269 -14.11 10.35 23.30
C ARG A 269 -15.32 10.92 24.03
N ASP A 270 -15.97 11.91 23.45
CA ASP A 270 -17.33 12.28 23.88
C ASP A 270 -18.34 11.21 23.44
N ALA A 271 -19.58 11.36 23.88
CA ALA A 271 -20.61 10.35 23.62
C ALA A 271 -20.97 10.20 22.13
N GLN A 272 -20.74 11.22 21.29
CA GLN A 272 -20.97 11.13 19.85
C GLN A 272 -19.80 10.41 19.18
N ALA A 273 -18.57 10.82 19.44
CA ALA A 273 -17.37 10.19 18.91
C ALA A 273 -17.26 8.70 19.33
N GLU A 274 -17.71 8.36 20.54
CA GLU A 274 -17.76 6.96 20.99
C GLU A 274 -18.77 6.14 20.19
N ARG A 275 -19.98 6.66 19.93
CA ARG A 275 -20.97 5.96 19.08
C ARG A 275 -20.47 5.76 17.65
N GLU A 276 -19.83 6.77 17.07
CA GLU A 276 -19.23 6.68 15.73
C GLU A 276 -18.11 5.63 15.69
N HIS A 277 -17.25 5.62 16.71
CA HIS A 277 -16.17 4.64 16.85
C HIS A 277 -16.72 3.21 16.93
N GLN A 278 -17.72 2.96 17.77
CA GLN A 278 -18.34 1.64 17.91
C GLN A 278 -19.03 1.17 16.62
N LEU A 279 -19.70 2.09 15.90
CA LEU A 279 -20.30 1.79 14.60
C LEU A 279 -19.26 1.38 13.58
N LEU A 280 -18.13 2.09 13.49
CA LEU A 280 -17.04 1.78 12.57
C LEU A 280 -16.36 0.44 12.91
N LEU A 281 -16.16 0.16 14.21
CA LEU A 281 -15.66 -1.13 14.68
C LEU A 281 -16.58 -2.28 14.25
N GLU A 282 -17.87 -2.13 14.46
CA GLU A 282 -18.84 -3.18 14.09
C GLU A 282 -18.86 -3.41 12.57
N GLN A 283 -18.85 -2.35 11.77
CA GLN A 283 -18.73 -2.45 10.31
C GLN A 283 -17.43 -3.15 9.88
N GLY A 284 -16.31 -2.83 10.52
CA GLY A 284 -15.02 -3.46 10.27
C GLY A 284 -15.04 -4.96 10.61
N ARG A 285 -15.59 -5.33 11.77
CA ARG A 285 -15.75 -6.74 12.20
C ARG A 285 -16.60 -7.56 11.25
N GLN A 286 -17.73 -7.00 10.81
CA GLN A 286 -18.60 -7.65 9.82
C GLN A 286 -17.88 -7.86 8.48
N ALA A 287 -17.14 -6.86 8.03
CA ALA A 287 -16.37 -6.96 6.81
C ALA A 287 -15.25 -8.02 6.91
N LEU A 288 -14.55 -8.09 8.04
CA LEU A 288 -13.52 -9.11 8.29
C LEU A 288 -14.12 -10.52 8.35
N ALA A 289 -15.26 -10.67 9.02
CA ALA A 289 -15.96 -11.95 9.09
C ALA A 289 -16.42 -12.45 7.71
N GLN A 290 -16.93 -11.55 6.86
CA GLN A 290 -17.28 -11.85 5.48
C GLN A 290 -16.05 -12.27 4.65
N TRP A 291 -14.94 -11.54 4.79
CA TRP A 291 -13.71 -11.85 4.08
C TRP A 291 -13.16 -13.24 4.42
N ARG A 292 -13.19 -13.64 5.69
CA ARG A 292 -12.78 -14.98 6.13
C ARG A 292 -13.56 -16.12 5.45
N GLN A 293 -14.79 -15.87 5.02
CA GLN A 293 -15.66 -16.86 4.39
C GLN A 293 -15.48 -16.98 2.88
N LEU A 294 -14.68 -16.08 2.27
CA LEU A 294 -14.47 -16.10 0.82
C LEU A 294 -13.57 -17.27 0.42
N PRO A 295 -13.91 -17.97 -0.68
CA PRO A 295 -13.06 -19.03 -1.21
C PRO A 295 -11.72 -18.46 -1.68
N PRO A 296 -10.63 -19.26 -1.63
CA PRO A 296 -9.27 -18.84 -1.99
C PRO A 296 -9.15 -18.23 -3.39
N GLU A 297 -10.02 -18.64 -4.32
CA GLU A 297 -10.02 -18.23 -5.72
C GLU A 297 -10.66 -16.84 -5.97
N ARG A 298 -11.29 -16.26 -4.94
CA ARG A 298 -11.99 -14.96 -5.06
C ARG A 298 -11.43 -13.78 -4.24
N PRO A 299 -10.40 -13.91 -3.40
CA PRO A 299 -9.92 -12.80 -2.59
C PRO A 299 -9.63 -11.56 -3.44
N ASP A 300 -9.02 -11.76 -4.58
CA ASP A 300 -8.51 -10.71 -5.46
C ASP A 300 -9.62 -9.89 -6.14
N ALA A 301 -10.63 -10.58 -6.69
CA ALA A 301 -11.80 -9.91 -7.28
C ALA A 301 -12.59 -9.15 -6.22
N PHE A 302 -12.75 -9.73 -5.04
CA PHE A 302 -13.43 -9.10 -3.91
C PHE A 302 -12.70 -7.83 -3.45
N PHE A 303 -11.38 -7.85 -3.38
CA PHE A 303 -10.59 -6.69 -2.96
C PHE A 303 -10.65 -5.57 -3.97
N LEU A 304 -10.53 -5.88 -5.25
CA LEU A 304 -10.68 -4.89 -6.31
C LEU A 304 -12.08 -4.26 -6.26
N GLU A 305 -13.14 -5.07 -6.17
CA GLU A 305 -14.52 -4.60 -6.08
C GLU A 305 -14.75 -3.73 -4.84
N ARG A 306 -14.28 -4.15 -3.66
CA ARG A 306 -14.39 -3.39 -2.42
C ARG A 306 -13.58 -2.09 -2.47
N SER A 307 -12.34 -2.14 -2.91
CA SER A 307 -11.48 -0.98 -3.09
C SER A 307 -12.11 0.05 -4.04
N VAL A 308 -12.75 -0.43 -5.10
CA VAL A 308 -13.46 0.41 -6.07
C VAL A 308 -14.76 0.97 -5.49
N LYS A 309 -15.55 0.16 -4.78
CA LYS A 309 -16.85 0.53 -4.23
C LYS A 309 -16.76 1.60 -3.13
N HIS A 310 -15.74 1.52 -2.28
CA HIS A 310 -15.56 2.41 -1.13
C HIS A 310 -14.53 3.51 -1.38
N TYR A 311 -13.95 3.57 -2.58
CA TYR A 311 -12.96 4.58 -2.91
C TYR A 311 -13.60 5.97 -2.98
N GLN A 312 -13.03 6.89 -2.23
CA GLN A 312 -13.32 8.32 -2.29
C GLN A 312 -12.13 9.05 -2.92
N ALA A 313 -12.41 10.04 -3.74
CA ALA A 313 -11.36 10.88 -4.31
C ALA A 313 -10.55 11.56 -3.18
N PRO A 314 -9.22 11.50 -3.22
CA PRO A 314 -8.38 11.98 -2.12
C PRO A 314 -8.41 13.50 -1.97
N LEU A 315 -8.09 13.95 -0.76
CA LEU A 315 -7.76 15.36 -0.48
C LEU A 315 -6.26 15.54 -0.72
N LEU A 316 -5.90 16.25 -1.79
CA LEU A 316 -4.49 16.45 -2.20
C LEU A 316 -3.88 17.69 -1.52
N THR A 317 -3.88 17.75 -0.20
CA THR A 317 -3.39 18.91 0.57
C THR A 317 -1.92 19.26 0.28
N GLY A 318 -1.12 18.28 -0.14
CA GLY A 318 0.26 18.48 -0.59
C GLY A 318 0.40 19.39 -1.82
N LEU A 319 -0.65 19.55 -2.64
CA LEU A 319 -0.64 20.45 -3.80
C LEU A 319 -0.48 21.92 -3.42
N ARG A 320 -0.72 22.29 -2.16
CA ARG A 320 -0.47 23.65 -1.68
C ARG A 320 0.99 24.09 -1.85
N SER A 321 1.92 23.17 -1.92
CA SER A 321 3.35 23.42 -2.19
C SER A 321 3.68 23.62 -3.67
N TYR A 322 2.71 23.42 -4.57
CA TYR A 322 2.91 23.45 -6.03
C TYR A 322 2.24 24.66 -6.72
N GLN A 323 2.07 25.78 -6.01
CA GLN A 323 1.34 26.95 -6.51
C GLN A 323 1.92 27.52 -7.82
N GLN A 324 3.23 27.40 -8.05
CA GLN A 324 3.90 27.80 -9.29
C GLN A 324 3.42 27.04 -10.53
N PHE A 325 2.79 25.87 -10.33
CA PHE A 325 2.22 25.05 -11.41
C PHE A 325 0.70 25.20 -11.54
N CYS A 326 0.08 26.11 -10.80
CA CYS A 326 -1.34 26.42 -10.95
C CYS A 326 -1.53 27.27 -12.21
N ILE A 327 -2.28 26.75 -13.17
CA ILE A 327 -2.50 27.39 -14.48
C ILE A 327 -3.87 28.04 -14.61
N ASP A 328 -4.80 27.69 -13.72
CA ASP A 328 -6.16 28.25 -13.74
C ASP A 328 -6.81 28.16 -12.35
N ARG A 329 -7.67 29.17 -12.04
CA ARG A 329 -8.53 29.18 -10.86
C ARG A 329 -9.85 29.79 -11.25
N ARG A 330 -10.87 28.97 -11.43
CA ARG A 330 -12.24 29.38 -11.78
C ARG A 330 -13.26 28.50 -11.13
N ALA A 331 -14.43 29.08 -10.83
CA ALA A 331 -15.58 28.33 -10.28
C ALA A 331 -15.25 27.48 -9.03
N GLY A 332 -14.34 27.94 -8.16
CA GLY A 332 -13.90 27.22 -6.97
C GLY A 332 -13.03 25.97 -7.26
N ILE A 333 -12.46 25.88 -8.46
CA ILE A 333 -11.56 24.81 -8.90
C ILE A 333 -10.19 25.38 -9.22
N ALA A 334 -9.15 24.79 -8.64
CA ALA A 334 -7.76 25.05 -9.02
C ALA A 334 -7.26 23.95 -9.95
N THR A 335 -6.67 24.36 -11.06
CA THR A 335 -6.08 23.48 -12.09
C THR A 335 -4.58 23.59 -12.06
N TYR A 336 -3.90 22.48 -11.89
CA TYR A 336 -2.46 22.37 -11.87
C TYR A 336 -1.95 21.61 -13.09
N ALA A 337 -0.78 21.99 -13.59
CA ALA A 337 -0.05 21.28 -14.64
C ALA A 337 1.39 21.06 -14.17
N ILE A 338 1.67 19.85 -13.67
CA ILE A 338 2.91 19.54 -12.97
C ILE A 338 3.70 18.50 -13.76
N PRO A 339 4.94 18.79 -14.20
CA PRO A 339 5.80 17.78 -14.79
C PRO A 339 6.09 16.65 -13.79
N ASN A 340 6.13 15.40 -14.28
CA ASN A 340 6.31 14.22 -13.44
C ASN A 340 7.60 14.29 -12.58
N TYR A 341 8.69 14.80 -13.13
CA TYR A 341 9.95 14.94 -12.38
C TYR A 341 9.89 16.00 -11.26
N GLN A 342 8.84 16.82 -11.18
CA GLN A 342 8.62 17.80 -10.12
C GLN A 342 7.62 17.33 -9.06
N LEU A 343 6.83 16.29 -9.36
CA LEU A 343 5.80 15.79 -8.46
C LEU A 343 6.39 14.73 -7.53
N ASP A 344 6.10 14.82 -6.23
CA ASP A 344 6.54 13.79 -5.30
C ASP A 344 5.81 12.44 -5.52
N ASN A 345 6.50 11.36 -5.19
CA ASN A 345 6.02 10.00 -5.44
C ASN A 345 4.69 9.69 -4.72
N ASN A 346 4.43 10.28 -3.56
CA ASN A 346 3.20 10.03 -2.82
C ASN A 346 1.99 10.66 -3.53
N LEU A 347 2.11 11.92 -3.97
CA LEU A 347 1.06 12.56 -4.78
C LEU A 347 0.88 11.83 -6.12
N THR A 348 1.97 11.44 -6.77
CA THR A 348 1.92 10.67 -8.02
C THR A 348 1.15 9.37 -7.84
N ARG A 349 1.43 8.59 -6.79
CA ARG A 349 0.70 7.34 -6.48
C ARG A 349 -0.79 7.59 -6.23
N GLN A 350 -1.15 8.66 -5.52
CA GLN A 350 -2.56 9.01 -5.30
C GLN A 350 -3.29 9.31 -6.61
N LEU A 351 -2.65 10.01 -7.55
CA LEU A 351 -3.20 10.31 -8.87
C LEU A 351 -3.34 9.06 -9.73
N LEU A 352 -2.31 8.21 -9.77
CA LEU A 352 -2.35 6.94 -10.50
C LEU A 352 -3.40 5.99 -9.94
N ARG A 353 -3.59 5.97 -8.62
CA ARG A 353 -4.65 5.22 -7.98
C ARG A 353 -6.03 5.75 -8.36
N PHE A 354 -6.23 7.07 -8.38
CA PHE A 354 -7.48 7.67 -8.81
C PHE A 354 -7.86 7.24 -10.23
N ALA A 355 -6.91 7.29 -11.17
CA ALA A 355 -7.13 6.83 -12.54
C ALA A 355 -7.43 5.31 -12.59
N PHE A 356 -6.66 4.51 -11.87
CA PHE A 356 -6.84 3.06 -11.80
C PHE A 356 -8.24 2.67 -11.30
N VAL A 357 -8.68 3.26 -10.19
CA VAL A 357 -10.03 2.99 -9.64
C VAL A 357 -11.13 3.42 -10.60
N HIS A 358 -10.97 4.57 -11.25
CA HIS A 358 -11.92 5.00 -12.27
C HIS A 358 -12.00 4.00 -13.43
N TYR A 359 -10.87 3.54 -13.94
CA TYR A 359 -10.80 2.55 -15.01
C TYR A 359 -11.32 1.18 -14.58
N ALA A 360 -11.14 0.78 -13.33
CA ALA A 360 -11.73 -0.43 -12.78
C ALA A 360 -13.28 -0.33 -12.72
N LYS A 361 -13.82 0.83 -12.29
CA LYS A 361 -15.28 1.08 -12.25
C LYS A 361 -15.94 0.97 -13.62
N VAL A 362 -15.27 1.41 -14.66
CA VAL A 362 -15.78 1.34 -16.04
C VAL A 362 -15.40 0.03 -16.77
N GLY A 363 -14.73 -0.90 -16.07
CA GLY A 363 -14.40 -2.22 -16.59
C GLY A 363 -13.22 -2.25 -17.58
N PHE A 364 -12.33 -1.26 -17.57
CA PHE A 364 -11.14 -1.22 -18.44
C PHE A 364 -9.99 -2.08 -17.91
N ILE A 365 -9.93 -2.28 -16.60
CA ILE A 365 -8.88 -3.06 -15.94
C ILE A 365 -9.19 -4.55 -16.11
N ASN A 366 -8.16 -5.32 -16.47
CA ASN A 366 -8.20 -6.77 -16.39
C ASN A 366 -8.00 -7.19 -14.91
N PRO A 367 -9.05 -7.74 -14.23
CA PRO A 367 -8.97 -8.06 -12.80
C PRO A 367 -7.93 -9.13 -12.49
N GLN A 368 -7.74 -10.10 -13.40
CA GLN A 368 -6.77 -11.18 -13.21
C GLN A 368 -5.35 -10.66 -13.25
N VAL A 369 -5.05 -9.71 -14.16
CA VAL A 369 -3.73 -9.08 -14.25
C VAL A 369 -3.48 -8.16 -13.05
N ALA A 370 -4.47 -7.35 -12.68
CA ALA A 370 -4.37 -6.50 -11.50
C ALA A 370 -4.06 -7.32 -10.24
N SER A 371 -4.77 -8.43 -10.08
CA SER A 371 -4.66 -9.35 -8.97
C SER A 371 -3.32 -10.10 -8.94
N SER A 372 -2.94 -10.75 -10.03
CA SER A 372 -1.68 -11.51 -10.11
C SER A 372 -0.43 -10.66 -9.86
N ARG A 373 -0.52 -9.35 -10.14
CA ARG A 373 0.54 -8.37 -9.90
C ARG A 373 0.32 -7.55 -8.62
N GLN A 374 -0.74 -7.83 -7.86
CA GLN A 374 -1.16 -7.07 -6.68
C GLN A 374 -1.25 -5.56 -6.94
N LEU A 375 -1.76 -5.18 -8.13
CA LEU A 375 -1.84 -3.79 -8.54
C LEU A 375 -3.13 -3.14 -8.03
N HIS A 376 -2.99 -1.99 -7.41
CA HIS A 376 -4.10 -1.15 -6.93
C HIS A 376 -3.97 0.30 -7.40
N ALA A 377 -2.89 0.58 -8.10
CA ALA A 377 -2.61 1.79 -8.86
C ALA A 377 -1.83 1.40 -10.11
N GLU A 378 -1.77 2.29 -11.08
CA GLU A 378 -0.83 2.08 -12.18
C GLU A 378 0.61 2.13 -11.66
N PRO A 379 1.51 1.27 -12.18
CA PRO A 379 2.92 1.32 -11.84
C PRO A 379 3.58 2.66 -12.20
N LEU A 380 4.47 3.16 -11.34
CA LEU A 380 5.18 4.43 -11.56
C LEU A 380 6.08 4.39 -12.80
N GLU A 381 6.62 3.22 -13.14
CA GLU A 381 7.46 3.00 -14.32
C GLU A 381 6.74 3.24 -15.66
N HIS A 382 5.41 3.36 -15.65
CA HIS A 382 4.63 3.73 -16.82
C HIS A 382 4.63 5.24 -17.11
N LEU A 383 5.29 6.05 -16.28
CA LEU A 383 5.42 7.49 -16.44
C LEU A 383 6.82 7.86 -16.94
N ALA A 384 6.87 8.69 -17.97
CA ALA A 384 8.10 9.36 -18.37
C ALA A 384 8.36 10.60 -17.48
N GLN A 385 9.62 10.99 -17.33
CA GLN A 385 9.96 12.19 -16.53
C GLN A 385 9.29 13.46 -17.06
N GLU A 386 9.11 13.57 -18.37
CA GLU A 386 8.53 14.73 -19.05
C GLU A 386 7.00 14.66 -19.20
N ASP A 387 6.35 13.61 -18.70
CA ASP A 387 4.89 13.56 -18.63
C ASP A 387 4.37 14.69 -17.76
N VAL A 388 3.25 15.30 -18.16
CA VAL A 388 2.63 16.39 -17.40
C VAL A 388 1.35 15.88 -16.77
N HIS A 389 1.25 15.98 -15.45
CA HIS A 389 0.03 15.70 -14.70
C HIS A 389 -0.87 16.94 -14.70
N ILE A 390 -2.07 16.80 -15.23
CA ILE A 390 -3.13 17.80 -15.13
C ILE A 390 -4.05 17.41 -14.00
N VAL A 391 -4.08 18.21 -12.94
CA VAL A 391 -4.78 17.90 -11.69
C VAL A 391 -5.74 19.02 -11.37
N LEU A 392 -7.02 18.67 -11.20
CA LEU A 392 -8.06 19.61 -10.82
C LEU A 392 -8.55 19.28 -9.42
N VAL A 393 -8.50 20.26 -8.53
CA VAL A 393 -8.97 20.11 -7.14
C VAL A 393 -9.95 21.20 -6.77
N ARG A 394 -10.88 20.87 -5.87
CA ARG A 394 -11.73 21.87 -5.24
C ARG A 394 -10.88 22.75 -4.31
N GLU A 395 -10.99 24.08 -4.45
CA GLU A 395 -10.13 25.00 -3.69
C GLU A 395 -10.34 24.95 -2.19
N SER A 396 -11.58 24.72 -1.74
CA SER A 396 -11.95 24.77 -0.33
C SER A 396 -11.24 23.70 0.52
N ASP A 397 -11.10 22.47 0.00
CA ASP A 397 -10.58 21.32 0.75
C ASP A 397 -9.53 20.52 0.01
N GLN A 398 -9.17 20.91 -1.22
CA GLN A 398 -8.22 20.21 -2.10
C GLN A 398 -8.68 18.80 -2.52
N GLN A 399 -9.98 18.53 -2.54
CA GLN A 399 -10.52 17.28 -3.06
C GLN A 399 -10.25 17.15 -4.56
N LEU A 400 -9.69 16.02 -4.97
CA LEU A 400 -9.44 15.72 -6.38
C LEU A 400 -10.75 15.58 -7.16
N LEU A 401 -10.91 16.39 -8.20
CA LEU A 401 -12.10 16.43 -9.05
C LEU A 401 -11.88 15.78 -10.40
N ALA A 402 -10.74 16.01 -11.01
CA ALA A 402 -10.39 15.42 -12.30
C ALA A 402 -8.86 15.27 -12.44
N TYR A 403 -8.46 14.31 -13.24
CA TYR A 403 -7.06 14.03 -13.50
C TYR A 403 -6.84 13.54 -14.93
N SER A 404 -5.75 13.97 -15.53
CA SER A 404 -5.27 13.48 -16.81
C SER A 404 -3.75 13.59 -16.90
N THR A 405 -3.17 12.91 -17.88
CA THR A 405 -1.76 13.08 -18.24
C THR A 405 -1.61 13.47 -19.70
N LEU A 406 -0.68 14.37 -19.96
CA LEU A 406 -0.11 14.57 -21.29
C LEU A 406 1.21 13.82 -21.32
N LYS A 407 1.22 12.70 -22.01
CA LYS A 407 2.41 11.85 -22.12
C LYS A 407 3.37 12.46 -23.13
N ALA A 408 4.63 12.54 -22.75
CA ALA A 408 5.72 12.98 -23.60
C ALA A 408 6.41 11.76 -24.24
N PRO A 409 6.90 11.87 -25.49
CA PRO A 409 7.74 10.85 -26.09
C PRO A 409 9.08 10.76 -25.37
N ILE A 410 9.57 9.55 -25.14
CA ILE A 410 10.82 9.29 -24.40
C ILE A 410 12.07 9.64 -25.24
N ALA A 411 11.95 9.92 -26.54
CA ALA A 411 13.08 10.18 -27.44
C ALA A 411 13.05 11.57 -28.06
N ARG A 412 14.09 12.36 -27.80
CA ARG A 412 14.30 13.66 -28.42
C ARG A 412 15.04 13.54 -29.76
N GLY A 413 14.78 14.47 -30.67
CA GLY A 413 15.48 14.60 -31.95
C GLY A 413 15.14 13.52 -32.99
N LYS A 414 14.10 12.70 -32.75
CA LYS A 414 13.57 11.72 -33.69
C LYS A 414 12.35 12.26 -34.40
N ARG A 415 12.19 11.91 -35.67
CA ARG A 415 10.98 12.23 -36.44
C ARG A 415 9.86 11.25 -36.08
N PHE A 416 8.64 11.63 -36.36
CA PHE A 416 7.47 10.80 -36.06
C PHE A 416 7.48 9.49 -36.87
N ASP A 417 8.01 9.50 -38.08
CA ASP A 417 8.19 8.34 -38.96
C ASP A 417 9.39 7.44 -38.64
N ASP A 418 10.27 7.81 -37.68
CA ASP A 418 11.41 6.99 -37.27
C ASP A 418 10.95 5.66 -36.64
N PRO A 419 11.25 4.48 -37.24
CA PRO A 419 10.82 3.19 -36.72
C PRO A 419 11.49 2.81 -35.39
N GLN A 420 12.56 3.52 -34.99
CA GLN A 420 13.27 3.25 -33.74
C GLN A 420 12.81 4.15 -32.58
N ARG A 421 11.90 5.09 -32.83
CA ARG A 421 11.33 5.86 -31.73
C ARG A 421 10.45 4.98 -30.83
N PRO A 422 10.31 5.27 -29.54
CA PRO A 422 9.32 4.62 -28.70
C PRO A 422 7.89 4.82 -29.23
N ALA A 423 7.06 3.79 -29.12
CA ALA A 423 5.65 3.88 -29.48
C ALA A 423 4.86 4.67 -28.42
N PHE A 424 3.85 5.41 -28.86
CA PHE A 424 2.82 5.91 -27.96
C PHE A 424 1.95 4.74 -27.45
N GLY A 425 1.26 4.92 -26.34
CA GLY A 425 0.35 3.89 -25.80
C GLY A 425 -0.72 3.46 -26.79
N VAL A 426 -1.27 4.41 -27.55
CA VAL A 426 -2.23 4.14 -28.61
C VAL A 426 -1.62 3.30 -29.75
N GLU A 427 -0.37 3.50 -30.11
CA GLU A 427 0.32 2.68 -31.12
C GLU A 427 0.67 1.28 -30.59
N THR A 428 0.85 1.14 -29.28
CA THR A 428 1.00 -0.18 -28.66
C THR A 428 -0.29 -1.00 -28.81
N ALA A 429 -1.44 -0.33 -28.75
CA ALA A 429 -2.75 -1.00 -28.90
C ALA A 429 -3.11 -1.30 -30.37
N PHE A 430 -2.88 -0.35 -31.28
CA PHE A 430 -3.40 -0.41 -32.64
C PHE A 430 -2.34 -0.65 -33.74
N GLY A 431 -1.10 -0.83 -33.35
CA GLY A 431 0.02 -1.05 -34.26
C GLY A 431 0.87 0.20 -34.45
N ARG A 432 2.16 0.00 -34.59
CA ARG A 432 3.18 1.06 -34.65
C ARG A 432 3.12 1.88 -35.95
N ASP A 433 2.50 1.33 -36.98
CA ASP A 433 2.26 1.95 -38.26
C ASP A 433 1.04 2.87 -38.28
N LEU A 434 0.31 2.96 -37.16
CA LEU A 434 -0.98 3.66 -37.06
C LEU A 434 -0.95 5.07 -37.65
N TYR A 435 0.05 5.85 -37.27
CA TYR A 435 0.20 7.25 -37.71
C TYR A 435 1.27 7.44 -38.81
N GLY A 436 1.93 6.37 -39.21
CA GLY A 436 3.07 6.43 -40.13
C GLY A 436 2.73 6.86 -41.56
N GLN A 437 1.45 6.89 -41.94
CA GLN A 437 0.99 7.32 -43.27
C GLN A 437 0.29 8.70 -43.26
N ILE A 438 0.25 9.37 -42.10
CA ILE A 438 -0.40 10.66 -41.96
C ILE A 438 0.61 11.77 -42.29
N ALA A 439 0.47 12.37 -43.47
CA ALA A 439 1.42 13.35 -43.96
C ALA A 439 1.62 14.54 -42.99
N GLU A 440 0.56 14.95 -42.31
CA GLU A 440 0.57 16.08 -41.36
C GLU A 440 1.34 15.78 -40.08
N LEU A 441 1.66 14.51 -39.79
CA LEU A 441 2.42 14.07 -38.63
C LEU A 441 3.86 13.64 -38.97
N GLN A 442 4.09 13.14 -40.20
CA GLN A 442 5.38 12.54 -40.59
C GLN A 442 6.57 13.48 -40.41
N ASP A 443 6.41 14.75 -40.73
CA ASP A 443 7.48 15.75 -40.68
C ASP A 443 7.69 16.37 -39.28
N LEU A 444 6.81 16.04 -38.32
CA LEU A 444 6.92 16.59 -36.98
C LEU A 444 8.03 15.90 -36.19
N PRO A 445 8.88 16.65 -35.49
CA PRO A 445 9.68 16.11 -34.41
C PRO A 445 8.79 15.48 -33.36
N VAL A 446 9.17 14.29 -32.87
CA VAL A 446 8.38 13.52 -31.90
C VAL A 446 8.07 14.31 -30.62
N GLU A 447 9.00 15.15 -30.19
CA GLU A 447 8.83 16.05 -29.04
C GLU A 447 7.73 17.11 -29.23
N GLN A 448 7.25 17.32 -30.44
CA GLN A 448 6.12 18.21 -30.74
C GLN A 448 4.75 17.48 -30.65
N VAL A 449 4.73 16.19 -30.34
CA VAL A 449 3.51 15.41 -30.22
C VAL A 449 3.30 15.00 -28.77
N ARG A 450 2.06 15.04 -28.29
CA ARG A 450 1.66 14.54 -26.96
C ARG A 450 0.54 13.52 -27.08
N GLU A 451 0.57 12.50 -26.22
CA GLU A 451 -0.54 11.59 -26.07
C GLU A 451 -1.41 11.97 -24.89
N ILE A 452 -2.71 12.06 -25.09
CA ILE A 452 -3.68 12.24 -24.01
C ILE A 452 -3.87 10.91 -23.31
N GLY A 453 -3.66 10.90 -21.99
CA GLY A 453 -3.86 9.71 -21.16
C GLY A 453 -4.61 9.99 -19.86
N ARG A 454 -5.13 8.95 -19.24
CA ARG A 454 -5.72 8.96 -17.88
C ARG A 454 -6.82 9.98 -17.67
N VAL A 455 -7.63 10.27 -18.69
CA VAL A 455 -8.74 11.22 -18.58
C VAL A 455 -9.81 10.65 -17.64
N THR A 456 -9.83 11.13 -16.42
CA THR A 456 -10.69 10.63 -15.33
C THR A 456 -11.31 11.76 -14.53
N LYS A 457 -12.52 11.51 -13.98
CA LYS A 457 -13.28 12.49 -13.24
C LYS A 457 -13.95 11.86 -12.02
N ALA A 458 -13.89 12.53 -10.87
CA ALA A 458 -14.58 12.10 -9.66
C ALA A 458 -16.11 12.19 -9.81
N GLN A 459 -16.81 11.31 -9.12
CA GLN A 459 -18.24 11.41 -8.87
C GLN A 459 -18.40 11.84 -7.40
N ILE A 460 -18.79 13.09 -7.19
CA ILE A 460 -18.88 13.71 -5.84
C ILE A 460 -20.32 14.08 -5.47
N GLY A 461 -21.27 13.82 -6.37
CA GLY A 461 -22.69 14.11 -6.16
C GLY A 461 -23.07 15.57 -6.40
N ASP A 462 -22.19 16.39 -6.97
CA ASP A 462 -22.47 17.76 -7.43
C ASP A 462 -22.35 17.85 -8.96
N PRO A 463 -23.46 17.78 -9.69
CA PRO A 463 -23.46 17.77 -11.15
C PRO A 463 -22.86 19.02 -11.79
N VAL A 464 -23.01 20.16 -11.14
CA VAL A 464 -22.46 21.46 -11.63
C VAL A 464 -20.94 21.40 -11.53
N LEU A 465 -20.42 21.08 -10.36
CA LEU A 465 -18.97 21.03 -10.12
C LEU A 465 -18.30 19.95 -10.97
N GLU A 466 -18.93 18.78 -11.11
CA GLU A 466 -18.46 17.68 -11.95
C GLU A 466 -18.39 18.06 -13.44
N ALA A 467 -19.39 18.78 -13.92
CA ALA A 467 -19.41 19.25 -15.31
C ALA A 467 -18.35 20.33 -15.55
N LYS A 468 -18.24 21.30 -14.64
CA LYS A 468 -17.21 22.36 -14.68
C LYS A 468 -15.80 21.77 -14.62
N ALA A 469 -15.54 20.78 -13.76
CA ALA A 469 -14.26 20.09 -13.70
C ALA A 469 -13.90 19.43 -15.04
N GLY A 470 -14.87 18.77 -15.70
CA GLY A 470 -14.66 18.21 -17.04
C GLY A 470 -14.34 19.25 -18.10
N MET A 471 -14.99 20.40 -18.06
CA MET A 471 -14.73 21.51 -19.00
C MET A 471 -13.37 22.16 -18.74
N LEU A 472 -13.01 22.40 -17.48
CA LEU A 472 -11.71 22.95 -17.09
C LEU A 472 -10.55 22.00 -17.43
N LEU A 473 -10.77 20.69 -17.40
CA LEU A 473 -9.76 19.73 -17.85
C LEU A 473 -9.46 19.88 -19.34
N LEU A 474 -10.48 20.08 -20.18
CA LEU A 474 -10.31 20.35 -21.61
C LEU A 474 -9.70 21.74 -21.87
N SER A 475 -10.12 22.76 -21.12
CA SER A 475 -9.52 24.10 -21.13
C SER A 475 -8.02 24.05 -20.80
N ALA A 476 -7.62 23.20 -19.85
CA ALA A 476 -6.21 23.03 -19.48
C ALA A 476 -5.35 22.55 -20.66
N TYR A 477 -5.86 21.67 -21.51
CA TYR A 477 -5.14 21.28 -22.73
C TYR A 477 -4.92 22.48 -23.66
N GLY A 478 -5.95 23.28 -23.90
CA GLY A 478 -5.82 24.51 -24.70
C GLY A 478 -4.79 25.48 -24.10
N LYS A 479 -4.89 25.74 -22.79
CA LYS A 479 -3.98 26.66 -22.09
C LYS A 479 -2.52 26.20 -22.07
N LEU A 480 -2.27 24.90 -21.99
CA LEU A 480 -0.92 24.33 -21.95
C LEU A 480 -0.29 24.24 -23.34
N LEU A 481 -1.08 23.83 -24.32
CA LEU A 481 -0.56 23.42 -25.62
C LEU A 481 -0.58 24.55 -26.63
N CYS A 482 -1.52 25.52 -26.49
CA CYS A 482 -1.62 26.67 -27.38
C CYS A 482 -0.88 27.94 -26.87
N ARG A 483 0.01 27.80 -25.89
CA ARG A 483 0.86 28.88 -25.42
C ARG A 483 1.88 29.27 -26.50
N ALA A 484 2.23 30.53 -26.55
CA ALA A 484 3.19 31.06 -27.53
C ALA A 484 4.61 30.42 -27.41
N ASP A 485 4.94 29.92 -26.23
CA ASP A 485 6.20 29.22 -25.93
C ASP A 485 6.09 27.67 -26.04
N SER A 486 4.92 27.14 -26.40
CA SER A 486 4.73 25.70 -26.59
C SER A 486 5.29 25.27 -27.95
N SER A 487 6.13 24.21 -27.90
CA SER A 487 6.61 23.54 -29.12
C SER A 487 5.69 22.45 -29.62
N VAL A 488 4.58 22.16 -28.91
CA VAL A 488 3.66 21.07 -29.27
C VAL A 488 2.81 21.48 -30.47
N ALA A 489 2.78 20.63 -31.49
CA ALA A 489 2.04 20.87 -32.72
C ALA A 489 0.82 19.94 -32.88
N ALA A 490 0.86 18.74 -32.28
CA ALA A 490 -0.19 17.74 -32.43
C ALA A 490 -0.43 16.96 -31.14
N MET A 491 -1.64 16.39 -31.06
CA MET A 491 -2.01 15.42 -30.03
C MET A 491 -2.49 14.12 -30.67
N VAL A 492 -2.21 13.02 -30.03
CA VAL A 492 -2.68 11.68 -30.39
C VAL A 492 -3.37 11.03 -29.20
N GLY A 493 -4.16 10.00 -29.44
CA GLY A 493 -4.85 9.26 -28.40
C GLY A 493 -5.88 8.29 -28.96
N ASP A 494 -6.63 7.68 -28.07
CA ASP A 494 -7.78 6.84 -28.40
C ASP A 494 -8.98 7.18 -27.53
N GLY A 495 -10.16 6.86 -28.02
CA GLY A 495 -11.38 7.12 -27.27
C GLY A 495 -12.64 6.61 -27.95
N GLU A 496 -13.69 6.50 -27.17
CA GLU A 496 -15.02 6.18 -27.66
C GLU A 496 -15.62 7.39 -28.40
N ARG A 497 -16.23 7.13 -29.55
CA ARG A 497 -16.77 8.19 -30.43
C ARG A 497 -17.80 9.07 -29.73
N GLN A 498 -18.69 8.46 -28.97
CA GLN A 498 -19.80 9.15 -28.30
C GLN A 498 -19.40 9.88 -27.00
N VAL A 499 -18.23 9.59 -26.45
CA VAL A 499 -17.78 10.17 -25.17
C VAL A 499 -16.54 11.06 -25.40
N THR A 500 -15.39 10.47 -25.68
CA THR A 500 -14.11 11.19 -25.74
C THR A 500 -14.06 12.13 -26.92
N LEU A 501 -14.33 11.63 -28.13
CA LEU A 501 -14.22 12.42 -29.36
C LEU A 501 -15.30 13.50 -29.43
N ARG A 502 -16.51 13.20 -28.97
CA ARG A 502 -17.59 14.19 -28.89
C ARG A 502 -17.26 15.33 -27.92
N ASN A 503 -16.66 15.02 -26.77
CA ASN A 503 -16.29 16.06 -25.80
C ASN A 503 -15.13 16.94 -26.31
N LEU A 504 -14.15 16.36 -27.00
CA LEU A 504 -13.10 17.13 -27.66
C LEU A 504 -13.68 18.07 -28.73
N GLY A 505 -14.54 17.56 -29.61
CA GLY A 505 -15.22 18.37 -30.63
C GLY A 505 -16.12 19.44 -30.04
N PHE A 506 -16.86 19.13 -28.97
CA PHE A 506 -17.68 20.08 -28.25
C PHE A 506 -16.86 21.28 -27.72
N PHE A 507 -15.65 21.02 -27.24
CA PHE A 507 -14.77 22.05 -26.68
C PHE A 507 -13.99 22.84 -27.74
N GLY A 508 -14.12 22.50 -29.04
CA GLY A 508 -13.47 23.22 -30.14
C GLY A 508 -12.21 22.53 -30.69
N PHE A 509 -11.82 21.37 -30.16
CA PHE A 509 -10.79 20.56 -30.80
C PHE A 509 -11.36 19.87 -32.04
N ARG A 510 -10.52 19.61 -33.04
CA ARG A 510 -10.93 18.95 -34.29
C ARG A 510 -10.23 17.60 -34.45
N PRO A 511 -10.65 16.55 -33.69
CA PRO A 511 -10.02 15.24 -33.80
C PRO A 511 -10.32 14.59 -35.16
N GLN A 512 -9.26 14.11 -35.80
CA GLN A 512 -9.35 13.27 -36.99
C GLN A 512 -9.38 11.81 -36.52
N VAL A 513 -10.51 11.13 -36.77
CA VAL A 513 -10.73 9.76 -36.33
C VAL A 513 -10.11 8.81 -37.34
N MET A 514 -9.29 7.88 -36.88
CA MET A 514 -8.71 6.85 -37.73
C MET A 514 -9.75 5.77 -38.05
N PRO A 515 -9.63 5.08 -39.22
CA PRO A 515 -10.43 3.91 -39.50
C PRO A 515 -10.39 2.89 -38.35
N ALA A 516 -11.50 2.22 -38.12
CA ALA A 516 -11.57 1.17 -37.09
C ALA A 516 -10.50 0.10 -37.35
N ARG A 517 -9.70 -0.19 -36.33
CA ARG A 517 -8.74 -1.29 -36.29
C ARG A 517 -9.00 -2.10 -35.05
N ASP A 518 -8.82 -3.41 -35.12
CA ASP A 518 -8.84 -4.25 -33.95
C ASP A 518 -7.58 -3.97 -33.09
N ALA A 519 -7.77 -3.74 -31.81
CA ALA A 519 -6.66 -3.58 -30.90
C ALA A 519 -5.97 -4.93 -30.66
N SER A 520 -4.66 -4.96 -30.80
CA SER A 520 -3.81 -6.15 -30.60
C SER A 520 -3.07 -6.04 -29.26
N ILE A 521 -3.81 -5.91 -28.16
CA ILE A 521 -3.21 -5.92 -26.82
C ILE A 521 -3.22 -7.34 -26.27
N PRO A 522 -2.07 -7.84 -25.75
CA PRO A 522 -2.03 -9.14 -25.07
C PRO A 522 -3.04 -9.23 -23.94
N ALA A 523 -3.63 -10.40 -23.73
CA ALA A 523 -4.61 -10.62 -22.66
C ALA A 523 -4.02 -10.35 -21.26
N GLU A 524 -2.70 -10.46 -21.11
CA GLU A 524 -1.92 -10.20 -19.91
C GLU A 524 -1.66 -8.70 -19.66
N HIS A 525 -2.14 -7.83 -20.53
CA HIS A 525 -2.01 -6.39 -20.34
C HIS A 525 -3.07 -5.87 -19.38
N LEU A 526 -2.68 -4.93 -18.49
CA LEU A 526 -3.57 -4.37 -17.48
C LEU A 526 -4.86 -3.78 -18.05
N TYR A 527 -4.78 -3.17 -19.22
CA TYR A 527 -5.91 -2.52 -19.92
C TYR A 527 -6.50 -3.35 -21.06
N ALA A 528 -6.29 -4.66 -21.09
CA ALA A 528 -6.82 -5.51 -22.16
C ALA A 528 -8.35 -5.40 -22.31
N ASN A 529 -9.07 -5.28 -21.20
CA ASN A 529 -10.53 -5.18 -21.18
C ASN A 529 -11.07 -3.87 -21.78
N ARG A 530 -10.25 -2.82 -21.88
CA ARG A 530 -10.66 -1.53 -22.48
C ARG A 530 -11.13 -1.67 -23.91
N TYR A 531 -10.54 -2.60 -24.64
CA TYR A 531 -10.78 -2.79 -26.08
C TYR A 531 -11.72 -3.96 -26.37
N GLN A 532 -12.06 -4.78 -25.37
CA GLN A 532 -12.94 -5.92 -25.55
C GLN A 532 -14.42 -5.48 -25.61
N GLY A 533 -15.09 -5.73 -26.74
CA GLY A 533 -16.50 -5.41 -26.91
C GLY A 533 -16.84 -3.92 -26.91
N ARG A 534 -15.85 -3.05 -27.12
CA ARG A 534 -16.01 -1.59 -27.16
C ARG A 534 -15.47 -1.02 -28.47
N GLU A 535 -16.18 -0.02 -28.99
CA GLU A 535 -15.76 0.71 -30.19
C GLU A 535 -14.84 1.87 -29.78
N VAL A 536 -13.55 1.59 -29.62
CA VAL A 536 -12.51 2.58 -29.31
C VAL A 536 -11.76 2.91 -30.59
N HIS A 537 -11.73 4.19 -30.91
CA HIS A 537 -11.06 4.70 -32.12
C HIS A 537 -9.77 5.43 -31.77
N PRO A 538 -8.65 5.15 -32.44
CA PRO A 538 -7.51 6.03 -32.40
C PRO A 538 -7.82 7.32 -33.15
N PHE A 539 -7.21 8.42 -32.67
CA PHE A 539 -7.36 9.73 -33.29
C PHE A 539 -6.08 10.54 -33.19
N TRP A 540 -6.02 11.56 -34.01
CA TRP A 540 -5.02 12.61 -33.92
C TRP A 540 -5.68 13.97 -34.14
N LEU A 541 -5.03 15.04 -33.70
CA LEU A 541 -5.47 16.40 -33.96
C LEU A 541 -4.27 17.35 -34.02
N ARG A 542 -4.42 18.40 -34.83
CA ARG A 542 -3.50 19.52 -34.92
C ARG A 542 -3.96 20.65 -34.00
N LEU A 543 -3.01 21.29 -33.30
CA LEU A 543 -3.32 22.40 -32.39
C LEU A 543 -3.60 23.73 -33.14
N ASP A 544 -3.06 23.88 -34.34
CA ASP A 544 -3.37 25.02 -35.22
C ASP A 544 -4.76 24.99 -35.86
N ALA A 545 -5.44 23.84 -35.77
CA ALA A 545 -6.81 23.63 -36.25
C ALA A 545 -7.89 23.80 -35.17
N ILE A 546 -7.55 24.24 -33.98
CA ILE A 546 -8.50 24.49 -32.88
C ILE A 546 -9.42 25.66 -33.22
N ASP A 547 -10.71 25.46 -32.93
CA ASP A 547 -11.73 26.49 -33.06
C ASP A 547 -11.72 27.41 -31.82
N HIS A 548 -10.92 28.45 -31.87
CA HIS A 548 -10.74 29.38 -30.74
C HIS A 548 -12.01 30.13 -30.35
N GLU A 549 -12.90 30.44 -31.32
CA GLU A 549 -14.18 31.05 -31.03
C GLU A 549 -15.08 30.12 -30.23
N ARG A 550 -15.12 28.84 -30.62
CA ARG A 550 -15.83 27.81 -29.88
C ARG A 550 -15.26 27.59 -28.48
N VAL A 551 -13.94 27.53 -28.34
CA VAL A 551 -13.27 27.45 -27.03
C VAL A 551 -13.71 28.61 -26.14
N ALA A 552 -13.70 29.84 -26.63
CA ALA A 552 -14.10 31.02 -25.87
C ALA A 552 -15.60 30.95 -25.45
N GLN A 553 -16.50 30.51 -26.35
CA GLN A 553 -17.92 30.32 -26.02
C GLN A 553 -18.10 29.31 -24.91
N ILE A 554 -17.44 28.13 -24.98
CA ILE A 554 -17.58 27.08 -23.99
C ILE A 554 -16.94 27.48 -22.66
N GLU A 555 -15.80 28.16 -22.68
CA GLU A 555 -15.18 28.70 -21.47
C GLU A 555 -16.06 29.73 -20.78
N GLY A 556 -16.80 30.56 -21.53
CA GLY A 556 -17.76 31.50 -20.99
C GLY A 556 -18.89 30.83 -20.18
N LEU A 557 -19.26 29.59 -20.51
CA LEU A 557 -20.26 28.86 -19.71
C LEU A 557 -19.76 28.53 -18.31
N ILE A 558 -18.46 28.38 -18.09
CA ILE A 558 -17.89 28.01 -16.77
C ILE A 558 -18.20 29.07 -15.70
N GLU A 559 -18.39 30.32 -16.10
CA GLU A 559 -18.70 31.42 -15.19
C GLU A 559 -20.17 31.45 -14.73
N LEU A 560 -21.05 30.72 -15.42
CA LEU A 560 -22.46 30.61 -15.03
C LEU A 560 -22.64 29.74 -13.80
N GLU A 561 -23.72 29.92 -13.04
CA GLU A 561 -23.97 29.19 -11.80
C GLU A 561 -25.21 28.28 -11.87
N GLY A 562 -25.23 27.24 -11.06
CA GLY A 562 -26.38 26.39 -10.77
C GLY A 562 -27.09 25.85 -12.00
N ASP A 563 -28.43 26.00 -12.01
CA ASP A 563 -29.30 25.48 -13.09
C ASP A 563 -29.14 26.22 -14.41
N GLU A 564 -28.74 27.48 -14.39
CA GLU A 564 -28.46 28.25 -15.60
C GLU A 564 -27.27 27.64 -16.36
N PHE A 565 -26.20 27.30 -15.67
CA PHE A 565 -25.07 26.59 -16.24
C PHE A 565 -25.48 25.26 -16.88
N LEU A 566 -26.22 24.43 -16.14
CA LEU A 566 -26.64 23.11 -16.63
C LEU A 566 -27.59 23.21 -17.83
N SER A 567 -28.46 24.23 -17.87
CA SER A 567 -29.37 24.46 -19.01
C SER A 567 -28.58 24.85 -20.24
N GLN A 568 -27.72 25.89 -20.15
CA GLN A 568 -26.93 26.36 -21.29
C GLN A 568 -25.92 25.33 -21.77
N LEU A 569 -25.36 24.52 -20.86
CA LEU A 569 -24.47 23.40 -21.23
C LEU A 569 -25.23 22.34 -22.06
N ARG A 570 -26.48 22.00 -21.70
CA ARG A 570 -27.33 21.07 -22.47
C ARG A 570 -27.62 21.60 -23.86
N ASP A 571 -28.02 22.87 -23.95
CA ASP A 571 -28.34 23.50 -25.22
C ASP A 571 -27.11 23.58 -26.13
N ALA A 572 -25.95 23.95 -25.60
CA ALA A 572 -24.70 23.97 -26.32
C ALA A 572 -24.28 22.59 -26.85
N LYS A 573 -24.53 21.51 -26.07
CA LYS A 573 -24.25 20.13 -26.50
C LYS A 573 -25.20 19.63 -27.59
N GLN A 574 -26.46 20.05 -27.59
CA GLN A 574 -27.45 19.67 -28.61
C GLN A 574 -27.15 20.29 -29.97
N HIS A 575 -26.63 21.52 -29.98
CA HIS A 575 -26.35 22.28 -31.20
C HIS A 575 -24.92 22.11 -31.74
N THR A 576 -24.13 21.22 -31.16
CA THR A 576 -22.76 20.97 -31.62
C THR A 576 -22.78 19.96 -32.77
N PRO A 577 -22.44 20.34 -34.00
CA PRO A 577 -22.27 19.37 -35.07
C PRO A 577 -21.10 18.45 -34.73
N LEU A 578 -21.32 17.16 -34.84
CA LEU A 578 -20.25 16.16 -34.76
C LEU A 578 -19.35 16.31 -36.01
N HIS A 579 -18.44 17.27 -36.03
CA HIS A 579 -17.34 17.29 -36.98
C HIS A 579 -16.37 16.15 -36.66
N ILE A 580 -16.78 14.94 -36.90
CA ILE A 580 -15.95 13.76 -36.91
C ILE A 580 -15.63 13.54 -38.36
N GLY A 581 -14.42 13.88 -38.81
CA GLY A 581 -13.96 13.61 -40.17
C GLY A 581 -14.28 12.17 -40.55
N ALA A 582 -14.75 11.97 -41.75
CA ALA A 582 -15.15 10.69 -42.30
C ALA A 582 -13.94 9.77 -42.51
#